data_2c1343a1a285011a08c4177b713fc8e9
#
_entry.id   2c1343a1a285011a08c4177b713fc8e9
#
_cell.length_a   1.000
_cell.length_b   1.000
_cell.length_c   1.000
_cell.angle_alpha   90.00
_cell.angle_beta   90.00
_cell.angle_gamma   90.00
#
_symmetry.space_group_name_H-M   'P 1'
#
loop_
_entity.id
_entity.type
_entity.pdbx_description
1 polymer ?
#
loop_
_entity_poly.entity_id
_entity_poly.type
_entity_poly.pdbx_seq_one_letter_code
_entity_poly.pdbx_strand_id
1 'polypeptide(L)'
;MDVKLGICNFCFPGTGLFAPQLVKEVGLDGMSVEYGAYEKGYPLSQKIIRDLYLDQQQKFGIEYANIGCSDGDFLPFHMRPSDPRFETVRKAHFDAVDAAAYMKIPAVFFSNFNASLVETEEDMEYTVKRYRELCDYAGEKGIEIGCECPLSVEKQLELVDRVSKVNFKLFYDSDNYSYFTSFRQVDVLDGIYPHMMNQLHVKDSTEGHIANALLGTGVSDFKGSIAYLKEHDYSGWLIIENLYEKEDFQNISPERIETVKEDVRRLKEAVR
;
A
#
# COMPACT_ATOMS: atom_id res chain seq x y z
N MET A 1 21.02 3.14 2.63
CA MET A 1 19.86 2.25 2.93
C MET A 1 19.97 0.97 2.12
N ASP A 2 19.58 -0.16 2.70
CA ASP A 2 19.45 -1.44 1.98
C ASP A 2 17.97 -1.64 1.63
N VAL A 3 17.56 -1.09 0.48
CA VAL A 3 16.15 -1.03 0.08
C VAL A 3 15.92 -1.65 -1.29
N LYS A 4 14.79 -2.32 -1.43
CA LYS A 4 14.21 -2.74 -2.70
C LYS A 4 13.22 -1.69 -3.17
N LEU A 5 13.18 -1.48 -4.48
CA LEU A 5 12.31 -0.50 -5.10
C LEU A 5 11.19 -1.19 -5.86
N GLY A 6 9.96 -0.79 -5.58
CA GLY A 6 8.77 -1.36 -6.19
C GLY A 6 7.80 -0.31 -6.70
N ILE A 7 6.67 -0.78 -7.21
CA ILE A 7 5.53 0.03 -7.66
C ILE A 7 4.24 -0.72 -7.43
N CYS A 8 3.14 -0.02 -7.16
CA CYS A 8 1.82 -0.63 -7.15
C CYS A 8 1.40 -1.00 -8.57
N ASN A 9 0.94 -2.24 -8.77
CA ASN A 9 0.60 -2.72 -10.11
C ASN A 9 -0.52 -1.91 -10.80
N PHE A 10 -1.41 -1.30 -10.04
CA PHE A 10 -2.49 -0.45 -10.55
C PHE A 10 -2.03 0.94 -10.99
N CYS A 11 -0.81 1.35 -10.65
CA CYS A 11 -0.25 2.64 -11.05
C CYS A 11 0.21 2.67 -12.50
N PHE A 12 0.52 1.51 -13.08
CA PHE A 12 0.94 1.44 -14.48
C PHE A 12 -0.21 1.73 -15.45
N PRO A 13 0.08 2.38 -16.57
CA PRO A 13 -0.85 2.41 -17.69
C PRO A 13 -1.05 1.00 -18.26
N GLY A 14 -2.29 0.50 -18.26
CA GLY A 14 -2.58 -0.84 -18.77
C GLY A 14 -2.14 -1.98 -17.83
N THR A 15 -2.64 -2.00 -16.69
CA THR A 15 -2.35 -2.81 -15.50
C THR A 15 -2.61 -4.32 -15.60
N GLY A 16 -2.68 -5.01 -14.48
CA GLY A 16 -2.94 -6.43 -14.37
C GLY A 16 -1.71 -7.28 -14.67
N LEU A 17 -1.89 -8.36 -15.42
CA LEU A 17 -0.84 -9.33 -15.72
C LEU A 17 0.31 -8.81 -16.62
N PHE A 18 0.20 -7.59 -17.16
CA PHE A 18 1.29 -6.93 -17.87
C PHE A 18 2.23 -6.17 -16.92
N ALA A 19 1.80 -5.83 -15.72
CA ALA A 19 2.60 -5.08 -14.76
C ALA A 19 3.98 -5.73 -14.48
N PRO A 20 4.12 -7.05 -14.27
CA PRO A 20 5.41 -7.69 -14.04
C PRO A 20 6.45 -7.44 -15.14
N GLN A 21 6.02 -7.42 -16.40
CA GLN A 21 6.90 -7.09 -17.52
C GLN A 21 7.36 -5.63 -17.45
N LEU A 22 6.44 -4.72 -17.17
CA LEU A 22 6.74 -3.28 -17.06
C LEU A 22 7.67 -2.99 -15.88
N VAL A 23 7.47 -3.65 -14.72
CA VAL A 23 8.37 -3.57 -13.57
C VAL A 23 9.81 -3.87 -13.97
N LYS A 24 10.01 -4.98 -14.71
CA LYS A 24 11.34 -5.36 -15.22
C LYS A 24 11.88 -4.33 -16.20
N GLU A 25 11.05 -3.83 -17.10
CA GLU A 25 11.44 -2.85 -18.13
C GLU A 25 11.91 -1.53 -17.53
N VAL A 26 11.21 -1.02 -16.50
CA VAL A 26 11.59 0.23 -15.83
C VAL A 26 12.72 0.04 -14.81
N GLY A 27 13.16 -1.20 -14.57
CA GLY A 27 14.31 -1.53 -13.73
C GLY A 27 14.03 -1.42 -12.24
N LEU A 28 12.83 -1.82 -11.80
CA LEU A 28 12.45 -2.02 -10.40
C LEU A 28 12.68 -3.47 -9.97
N ASP A 29 12.77 -3.71 -8.65
CA ASP A 29 12.98 -5.03 -8.06
C ASP A 29 11.68 -5.83 -7.97
N GLY A 30 10.54 -5.15 -7.84
CA GLY A 30 9.26 -5.82 -7.70
C GLY A 30 8.06 -4.88 -7.64
N MET A 31 6.96 -5.40 -7.11
CA MET A 31 5.71 -4.64 -7.03
C MET A 31 4.80 -5.07 -5.86
N SER A 32 3.87 -4.19 -5.50
CA SER A 32 2.65 -4.51 -4.76
C SER A 32 1.60 -5.06 -5.74
N VAL A 33 0.90 -6.13 -5.35
CA VAL A 33 -0.16 -6.76 -6.16
C VAL A 33 -1.52 -6.38 -5.58
N GLU A 34 -2.37 -5.74 -6.37
CA GLU A 34 -3.74 -5.44 -5.95
C GLU A 34 -4.57 -6.72 -5.83
N TYR A 35 -5.29 -6.89 -4.70
CA TYR A 35 -6.23 -7.99 -4.53
C TYR A 35 -7.44 -7.85 -5.46
N GLY A 36 -7.82 -6.62 -5.76
CA GLY A 36 -8.96 -6.22 -6.57
C GLY A 36 -10.14 -5.73 -5.74
N ALA A 37 -11.16 -5.20 -6.40
CA ALA A 37 -12.31 -4.55 -5.79
C ALA A 37 -13.55 -5.44 -5.79
N TYR A 38 -14.49 -5.14 -4.87
CA TYR A 38 -15.78 -5.82 -4.73
C TYR A 38 -16.56 -5.88 -6.06
N GLU A 39 -16.68 -4.74 -6.77
CA GLU A 39 -17.40 -4.64 -8.04
C GLU A 39 -16.75 -5.48 -9.15
N LYS A 40 -15.47 -5.81 -9.04
CA LYS A 40 -14.72 -6.65 -9.99
C LYS A 40 -14.68 -8.12 -9.56
N GLY A 41 -15.35 -8.48 -8.44
CA GLY A 41 -15.38 -9.83 -7.91
C GLY A 41 -14.04 -10.34 -7.40
N TYR A 42 -13.16 -9.44 -6.95
CA TYR A 42 -11.85 -9.76 -6.40
C TYR A 42 -11.01 -10.69 -7.30
N PRO A 43 -10.47 -10.21 -8.41
CA PRO A 43 -9.77 -11.05 -9.40
C PRO A 43 -8.69 -11.96 -8.80
N LEU A 44 -7.92 -11.49 -7.82
CA LEU A 44 -6.86 -12.28 -7.21
C LEU A 44 -7.37 -13.44 -6.33
N SER A 45 -8.69 -13.46 -5.99
CA SER A 45 -9.32 -14.62 -5.33
C SER A 45 -9.29 -15.87 -6.21
N GLN A 46 -9.18 -15.70 -7.54
CA GLN A 46 -9.18 -16.79 -8.49
C GLN A 46 -7.77 -17.43 -8.61
N LYS A 47 -7.70 -18.74 -8.41
CA LYS A 47 -6.43 -19.48 -8.50
C LYS A 47 -5.70 -19.25 -9.81
N ILE A 48 -6.42 -19.25 -10.93
CA ILE A 48 -5.83 -19.06 -12.27
C ILE A 48 -5.12 -17.71 -12.37
N ILE A 49 -5.65 -16.66 -11.78
CA ILE A 49 -5.02 -15.32 -11.77
C ILE A 49 -3.72 -15.35 -10.95
N ARG A 50 -3.75 -16.00 -9.77
CA ARG A 50 -2.55 -16.16 -8.93
C ARG A 50 -1.46 -16.96 -9.64
N ASP A 51 -1.82 -18.05 -10.31
CA ASP A 51 -0.88 -18.88 -11.08
C ASP A 51 -0.23 -18.05 -12.21
N LEU A 52 -1.03 -17.24 -12.93
CA LEU A 52 -0.50 -16.37 -13.98
C LEU A 52 0.46 -15.29 -13.42
N TYR A 53 0.17 -14.72 -12.26
CA TYR A 53 1.13 -13.81 -11.59
C TYR A 53 2.42 -14.54 -11.21
N LEU A 54 2.36 -15.74 -10.67
CA LEU A 54 3.55 -16.54 -10.33
C LEU A 54 4.38 -16.89 -11.57
N ASP A 55 3.74 -17.24 -12.68
CA ASP A 55 4.42 -17.48 -13.96
C ASP A 55 5.14 -16.20 -14.45
N GLN A 56 4.49 -15.04 -14.35
CA GLN A 56 5.10 -13.77 -14.72
C GLN A 56 6.25 -13.39 -13.78
N GLN A 57 6.09 -13.61 -12.46
CA GLN A 57 7.15 -13.41 -11.48
C GLN A 57 8.40 -14.21 -11.85
N GLN A 58 8.24 -15.50 -12.12
CA GLN A 58 9.34 -16.38 -12.53
C GLN A 58 9.96 -15.92 -13.85
N LYS A 59 9.12 -15.59 -14.83
CA LYS A 59 9.56 -15.18 -16.18
C LYS A 59 10.42 -13.93 -16.18
N PHE A 60 10.03 -12.93 -15.38
CA PHE A 60 10.71 -11.62 -15.36
C PHE A 60 11.72 -11.48 -14.22
N GLY A 61 11.75 -12.41 -13.26
CA GLY A 61 12.67 -12.40 -12.12
C GLY A 61 12.45 -11.19 -11.22
N ILE A 62 11.21 -10.87 -10.93
CA ILE A 62 10.81 -9.79 -10.00
C ILE A 62 10.24 -10.38 -8.71
N GLU A 63 10.07 -9.54 -7.68
CA GLU A 63 9.47 -9.95 -6.42
C GLU A 63 8.10 -9.30 -6.21
N TYR A 64 7.23 -9.96 -5.44
CA TYR A 64 5.99 -9.37 -4.94
C TYR A 64 6.16 -9.00 -3.48
N ALA A 65 6.09 -7.70 -3.18
CA ALA A 65 6.34 -7.16 -1.84
C ALA A 65 5.18 -7.45 -0.88
N ASN A 66 3.97 -7.22 -1.35
CA ASN A 66 2.74 -7.39 -0.58
C ASN A 66 1.53 -7.60 -1.50
N ILE A 67 0.38 -7.92 -0.89
CA ILE A 67 -0.94 -7.78 -1.52
C ILE A 67 -1.62 -6.55 -0.90
N GLY A 68 -2.08 -5.62 -1.75
CA GLY A 68 -2.84 -4.45 -1.36
C GLY A 68 -4.35 -4.68 -1.49
N CYS A 69 -5.09 -4.38 -0.43
CA CYS A 69 -6.55 -4.40 -0.41
C CYS A 69 -7.07 -2.97 -0.30
N SER A 70 -7.33 -2.33 -1.45
CA SER A 70 -7.81 -0.95 -1.57
C SER A 70 -9.34 -0.80 -1.47
N ASP A 71 -10.05 -1.88 -1.22
CA ASP A 71 -11.52 -1.91 -1.12
C ASP A 71 -12.05 -0.98 -0.01
N GLY A 72 -11.23 -0.74 1.02
CA GLY A 72 -11.53 0.16 2.12
C GLY A 72 -11.82 1.61 1.72
N ASP A 73 -11.43 2.03 0.52
CA ASP A 73 -11.77 3.35 -0.02
C ASP A 73 -13.26 3.47 -0.39
N PHE A 74 -13.90 2.37 -0.71
CA PHE A 74 -15.28 2.31 -1.19
C PHE A 74 -16.23 1.60 -0.24
N LEU A 75 -15.71 0.66 0.56
CA LEU A 75 -16.49 -0.15 1.51
C LEU A 75 -15.85 -0.06 2.89
N PRO A 76 -16.63 0.21 3.97
CA PRO A 76 -16.05 0.35 5.30
C PRO A 76 -15.28 -0.89 5.73
N PHE A 77 -13.99 -0.74 6.07
CA PHE A 77 -13.22 -1.83 6.68
C PHE A 77 -13.86 -2.28 8.01
N HIS A 78 -14.40 -1.32 8.75
CA HIS A 78 -15.16 -1.51 9.99
C HIS A 78 -16.65 -1.83 9.77
N MET A 79 -16.98 -2.41 8.58
CA MET A 79 -18.36 -2.77 8.22
C MET A 79 -19.05 -3.59 9.31
N ARG A 80 -20.33 -3.25 9.58
CA ARG A 80 -21.15 -3.92 10.60
C ARG A 80 -21.74 -5.22 10.06
N PRO A 81 -21.98 -6.23 10.90
CA PRO A 81 -22.64 -7.48 10.49
C PRO A 81 -24.04 -7.32 9.92
N SER A 82 -24.68 -6.19 10.15
CA SER A 82 -25.99 -5.84 9.57
C SER A 82 -25.94 -5.42 8.10
N ASP A 83 -24.79 -5.06 7.57
CA ASP A 83 -24.63 -4.75 6.15
C ASP A 83 -24.72 -6.05 5.32
N PRO A 84 -25.55 -6.10 4.28
CA PRO A 84 -25.71 -7.31 3.45
C PRO A 84 -24.43 -7.74 2.72
N ARG A 85 -23.44 -6.86 2.58
CA ARG A 85 -22.14 -7.15 1.96
C ARG A 85 -21.11 -7.70 2.95
N PHE A 86 -21.39 -7.62 4.26
CA PHE A 86 -20.43 -7.93 5.34
C PHE A 86 -19.70 -9.25 5.15
N GLU A 87 -20.46 -10.35 4.93
CA GLU A 87 -19.85 -11.67 4.79
C GLU A 87 -18.98 -11.79 3.54
N THR A 88 -19.37 -11.14 2.43
CA THR A 88 -18.60 -11.16 1.19
C THR A 88 -17.28 -10.39 1.37
N VAL A 89 -17.34 -9.19 1.93
CA VAL A 89 -16.15 -8.35 2.17
C VAL A 89 -15.24 -9.00 3.21
N ARG A 90 -15.82 -9.49 4.32
CA ARG A 90 -15.07 -10.21 5.34
C ARG A 90 -14.33 -11.40 4.73
N LYS A 91 -15.04 -12.24 3.96
CA LYS A 91 -14.43 -13.38 3.29
C LYS A 91 -13.27 -12.95 2.37
N ALA A 92 -13.46 -11.88 1.59
CA ALA A 92 -12.42 -11.39 0.69
C ALA A 92 -11.14 -10.98 1.42
N HIS A 93 -11.24 -10.38 2.61
CA HIS A 93 -10.08 -10.04 3.42
C HIS A 93 -9.30 -11.30 3.88
N PHE A 94 -9.98 -12.37 4.27
CA PHE A 94 -9.33 -13.64 4.62
C PHE A 94 -8.75 -14.36 3.38
N ASP A 95 -9.48 -14.33 2.26
CA ASP A 95 -9.00 -14.88 0.99
C ASP A 95 -7.75 -14.13 0.47
N ALA A 96 -7.60 -12.83 0.78
CA ALA A 96 -6.38 -12.08 0.46
C ALA A 96 -5.16 -12.62 1.24
N VAL A 97 -5.34 -12.99 2.51
CA VAL A 97 -4.31 -13.67 3.31
C VAL A 97 -3.98 -15.05 2.73
N ASP A 98 -4.99 -15.81 2.30
CA ASP A 98 -4.78 -17.10 1.63
C ASP A 98 -4.05 -16.94 0.28
N ALA A 99 -4.37 -15.89 -0.47
CA ALA A 99 -3.66 -15.56 -1.70
C ALA A 99 -2.18 -15.25 -1.44
N ALA A 100 -1.89 -14.45 -0.39
CA ALA A 100 -0.52 -14.14 0.02
C ALA A 100 0.25 -15.41 0.41
N ALA A 101 -0.35 -16.28 1.22
CA ALA A 101 0.25 -17.55 1.60
C ALA A 101 0.53 -18.45 0.38
N TYR A 102 -0.45 -18.56 -0.54
CA TYR A 102 -0.30 -19.33 -1.77
C TYR A 102 0.81 -18.81 -2.67
N MET A 103 0.90 -17.48 -2.82
CA MET A 103 1.89 -16.81 -3.66
C MET A 103 3.24 -16.60 -2.95
N LYS A 104 3.36 -16.99 -1.67
CA LYS A 104 4.54 -16.77 -0.82
C LYS A 104 4.89 -15.29 -0.67
N ILE A 105 3.88 -14.44 -0.61
CA ILE A 105 3.99 -13.01 -0.37
C ILE A 105 3.94 -12.77 1.14
N PRO A 106 4.88 -12.01 1.73
CA PRO A 106 5.04 -11.95 3.19
C PRO A 106 3.99 -11.08 3.91
N ALA A 107 3.25 -10.25 3.19
CA ALA A 107 2.40 -9.24 3.79
C ALA A 107 1.11 -8.98 3.00
N VAL A 108 0.07 -8.58 3.73
CA VAL A 108 -1.17 -8.00 3.17
C VAL A 108 -1.42 -6.68 3.88
N PHE A 109 -1.69 -5.59 3.16
CA PHE A 109 -2.13 -4.34 3.78
C PHE A 109 -3.54 -3.96 3.34
N PHE A 110 -4.23 -3.22 4.19
CA PHE A 110 -5.57 -2.71 3.97
C PHE A 110 -5.56 -1.19 4.05
N SER A 111 -6.14 -0.54 3.03
CA SER A 111 -6.36 0.90 3.06
C SER A 111 -7.59 1.23 3.91
N ASN A 112 -7.45 2.25 4.78
CA ASN A 112 -8.51 2.71 5.67
C ASN A 112 -8.77 4.21 5.43
N PHE A 113 -9.12 4.55 4.18
CA PHE A 113 -9.46 5.92 3.76
C PHE A 113 -10.94 6.02 3.40
N ASN A 114 -11.41 7.21 3.14
CA ASN A 114 -12.77 7.51 2.65
C ASN A 114 -13.87 6.75 3.43
N ALA A 115 -14.43 5.68 2.86
CA ALA A 115 -15.48 4.89 3.51
C ALA A 115 -15.02 4.17 4.79
N SER A 116 -13.71 4.01 4.97
CA SER A 116 -13.10 3.33 6.13
C SER A 116 -12.47 4.28 7.14
N LEU A 117 -12.72 5.59 7.05
CA LEU A 117 -12.27 6.54 8.05
C LEU A 117 -12.83 6.16 9.43
N VAL A 118 -11.95 6.12 10.42
CA VAL A 118 -12.31 5.87 11.81
C VAL A 118 -12.67 7.18 12.46
N GLU A 119 -13.95 7.52 12.48
CA GLU A 119 -14.46 8.79 13.00
C GLU A 119 -15.04 8.67 14.41
N THR A 120 -15.55 7.50 14.77
CA THR A 120 -16.18 7.24 16.07
C THR A 120 -15.47 6.15 16.86
N GLU A 121 -15.74 6.08 18.17
CA GLU A 121 -15.25 4.99 19.01
C GLU A 121 -15.77 3.62 18.54
N GLU A 122 -17.00 3.57 18.05
CA GLU A 122 -17.57 2.34 17.50
C GLU A 122 -16.83 1.88 16.22
N ASP A 123 -16.41 2.82 15.35
CA ASP A 123 -15.59 2.49 14.18
C ASP A 123 -14.24 1.93 14.61
N MET A 124 -13.62 2.55 15.62
CA MET A 124 -12.37 2.04 16.21
C MET A 124 -12.54 0.60 16.74
N GLU A 125 -13.61 0.33 17.49
CA GLU A 125 -13.89 -1.01 18.02
C GLU A 125 -14.01 -2.07 16.92
N TYR A 126 -14.76 -1.79 15.85
CA TYR A 126 -14.91 -2.73 14.73
C TYR A 126 -13.64 -2.85 13.89
N THR A 127 -12.87 -1.77 13.75
CA THR A 127 -11.55 -1.80 13.11
C THR A 127 -10.58 -2.70 13.88
N VAL A 128 -10.46 -2.49 15.19
CA VAL A 128 -9.64 -3.33 16.08
C VAL A 128 -10.06 -4.80 16.01
N LYS A 129 -11.36 -5.07 16.07
CA LYS A 129 -11.88 -6.42 15.99
C LYS A 129 -11.49 -7.10 14.67
N ARG A 130 -11.65 -6.41 13.54
CA ARG A 130 -11.31 -6.95 12.23
C ARG A 130 -9.81 -7.22 12.11
N TYR A 131 -8.95 -6.29 12.55
CA TYR A 131 -7.50 -6.50 12.52
C TYR A 131 -7.06 -7.64 13.43
N ARG A 132 -7.66 -7.81 14.62
CA ARG A 132 -7.38 -8.97 15.49
C ARG A 132 -7.71 -10.29 14.79
N GLU A 133 -8.90 -10.41 14.19
CA GLU A 133 -9.31 -11.60 13.45
C GLU A 133 -8.34 -11.92 12.29
N LEU A 134 -7.94 -10.89 11.51
CA LEU A 134 -7.02 -11.06 10.40
C LEU A 134 -5.60 -11.41 10.87
N CYS A 135 -5.11 -10.77 11.94
CA CYS A 135 -3.79 -11.07 12.48
C CYS A 135 -3.69 -12.49 13.04
N ASP A 136 -4.72 -12.99 13.73
CA ASP A 136 -4.75 -14.36 14.22
C ASP A 136 -4.67 -15.34 13.04
N TYR A 137 -5.49 -15.13 12.01
CA TYR A 137 -5.50 -15.98 10.82
C TYR A 137 -4.19 -15.91 10.01
N ALA A 138 -3.64 -14.70 9.84
CA ALA A 138 -2.41 -14.47 9.10
C ALA A 138 -1.16 -14.97 9.84
N GLY A 139 -1.18 -14.88 11.19
CA GLY A 139 -0.08 -15.34 12.04
C GLY A 139 0.21 -16.83 11.91
N GLU A 140 -0.83 -17.67 11.74
CA GLU A 140 -0.68 -19.11 11.47
C GLU A 140 0.04 -19.39 10.14
N LYS A 141 0.08 -18.41 9.24
CA LYS A 141 0.70 -18.49 7.90
C LYS A 141 2.02 -17.71 7.79
N GLY A 142 2.44 -17.04 8.88
CA GLY A 142 3.65 -16.20 8.88
C GLY A 142 3.51 -14.92 8.06
N ILE A 143 2.29 -14.37 7.92
CA ILE A 143 2.00 -13.18 7.13
C ILE A 143 1.78 -11.97 8.05
N GLU A 144 2.38 -10.85 7.71
CA GLU A 144 2.14 -9.56 8.36
C GLU A 144 0.88 -8.88 7.81
N ILE A 145 0.16 -8.18 8.67
CA ILE A 145 -1.02 -7.38 8.33
C ILE A 145 -0.71 -5.91 8.52
N GLY A 146 -0.81 -5.15 7.42
CA GLY A 146 -0.60 -3.70 7.40
C GLY A 146 -1.90 -2.92 7.46
N CYS A 147 -1.87 -1.80 8.20
CA CYS A 147 -2.93 -0.79 8.21
C CYS A 147 -2.39 0.51 7.63
N GLU A 148 -2.94 0.95 6.51
CA GLU A 148 -2.69 2.26 5.93
C GLU A 148 -3.89 3.17 6.23
N CYS A 149 -3.68 4.23 7.02
CA CYS A 149 -4.77 5.08 7.47
C CYS A 149 -4.30 6.52 7.75
N PRO A 150 -5.18 7.54 7.61
CA PRO A 150 -4.85 8.95 7.84
C PRO A 150 -5.11 9.39 9.29
N LEU A 151 -4.94 8.50 10.26
CA LEU A 151 -5.12 8.83 11.68
C LEU A 151 -3.93 9.63 12.24
N SER A 152 -4.17 10.38 13.31
CA SER A 152 -3.06 11.00 14.07
C SER A 152 -2.15 9.93 14.67
N VAL A 153 -0.91 10.32 15.02
CA VAL A 153 0.05 9.41 15.66
C VAL A 153 -0.56 8.74 16.89
N GLU A 154 -1.21 9.51 17.76
CA GLU A 154 -1.83 9.00 18.99
C GLU A 154 -2.91 7.95 18.68
N LYS A 155 -3.73 8.19 17.66
CA LYS A 155 -4.77 7.23 17.26
C LYS A 155 -4.23 6.00 16.58
N GLN A 156 -3.14 6.12 15.82
CA GLN A 156 -2.45 4.97 15.24
C GLN A 156 -1.81 4.11 16.34
N LEU A 157 -1.17 4.72 17.34
CA LEU A 157 -0.59 4.00 18.47
C LEU A 157 -1.69 3.36 19.35
N GLU A 158 -2.82 4.05 19.57
CA GLU A 158 -4.00 3.47 20.22
C GLU A 158 -4.49 2.22 19.46
N LEU A 159 -4.55 2.29 18.13
CA LEU A 159 -4.94 1.15 17.29
C LEU A 159 -3.96 -0.03 17.47
N VAL A 160 -2.65 0.23 17.45
CA VAL A 160 -1.61 -0.79 17.69
C VAL A 160 -1.79 -1.46 19.05
N ASP A 161 -1.94 -0.68 20.10
CA ASP A 161 -2.11 -1.17 21.47
C ASP A 161 -3.40 -2.02 21.60
N ARG A 162 -4.49 -1.53 21.02
CA ARG A 162 -5.78 -2.22 21.07
C ARG A 162 -5.80 -3.47 20.20
N VAL A 163 -5.18 -3.50 19.03
CA VAL A 163 -5.04 -4.73 18.22
C VAL A 163 -4.15 -5.74 18.94
N SER A 164 -3.04 -5.31 19.51
CA SER A 164 -2.15 -6.11 20.38
C SER A 164 -1.72 -7.45 19.74
N LYS A 165 -1.30 -7.41 18.46
CA LYS A 165 -0.79 -8.55 17.72
C LYS A 165 0.59 -8.25 17.14
N VAL A 166 1.53 -9.17 17.27
CA VAL A 166 2.94 -8.97 16.85
C VAL A 166 3.08 -8.78 15.34
N ASN A 167 2.19 -9.39 14.56
CA ASN A 167 2.15 -9.30 13.10
C ASN A 167 1.23 -8.19 12.57
N PHE A 168 0.69 -7.33 13.45
CA PHE A 168 0.02 -6.09 13.05
C PHE A 168 1.04 -4.98 12.92
N LYS A 169 1.03 -4.27 11.79
CA LYS A 169 1.94 -3.17 11.47
C LYS A 169 1.20 -1.97 10.90
N LEU A 170 1.76 -0.79 11.09
CA LEU A 170 1.33 0.41 10.40
C LEU A 170 2.02 0.49 9.03
N PHE A 171 1.27 0.83 8.00
CA PHE A 171 1.78 1.01 6.65
C PHE A 171 1.84 2.52 6.35
N TYR A 172 3.05 3.05 6.24
CA TYR A 172 3.25 4.47 5.99
C TYR A 172 3.13 4.80 4.51
N ASP A 173 2.63 6.00 4.22
CA ASP A 173 2.65 6.60 2.88
C ASP A 173 3.16 8.03 2.96
N SER A 174 3.99 8.44 2.00
CA SER A 174 4.66 9.74 2.01
C SER A 174 3.80 10.94 1.58
N ASP A 175 2.54 10.74 1.19
CA ASP A 175 1.67 11.80 0.67
C ASP A 175 0.29 11.86 1.36
N ASN A 176 -0.24 10.73 1.83
CA ASN A 176 -1.61 10.63 2.32
C ASN A 176 -1.95 11.65 3.42
N TYR A 177 -1.03 11.91 4.34
CA TYR A 177 -1.30 12.83 5.45
C TYR A 177 -1.43 14.29 5.01
N SER A 178 -0.70 14.71 3.97
CA SER A 178 -0.83 16.08 3.42
C SER A 178 -2.15 16.29 2.67
N TYR A 179 -2.73 15.22 2.12
CA TYR A 179 -3.99 15.28 1.38
C TYR A 179 -5.23 15.11 2.28
N PHE A 180 -5.22 14.09 3.15
CA PHE A 180 -6.37 13.74 3.99
C PHE A 180 -6.42 14.51 5.32
N THR A 181 -5.29 15.09 5.75
CA THR A 181 -5.15 15.72 7.06
C THR A 181 -4.32 17.00 6.97
N SER A 182 -4.04 17.61 8.11
CA SER A 182 -3.06 18.71 8.24
C SER A 182 -1.76 18.26 8.96
N PHE A 183 -1.55 16.95 9.12
CA PHE A 183 -0.35 16.45 9.79
C PHE A 183 0.87 16.52 8.86
N ARG A 184 2.03 16.84 9.46
CA ARG A 184 3.28 16.80 8.72
C ARG A 184 3.73 15.36 8.52
N GLN A 185 4.07 14.99 7.30
CA GLN A 185 4.47 13.64 6.92
C GLN A 185 5.58 13.06 7.80
N VAL A 186 6.65 13.82 8.02
CA VAL A 186 7.81 13.37 8.80
C VAL A 186 7.48 13.23 10.29
N ASP A 187 6.62 14.09 10.85
CA ASP A 187 6.20 13.98 12.25
C ASP A 187 5.37 12.69 12.48
N VAL A 188 4.54 12.33 11.51
CA VAL A 188 3.81 11.05 11.57
C VAL A 188 4.77 9.88 11.42
N LEU A 189 5.68 9.94 10.45
CA LEU A 189 6.71 8.91 10.23
C LEU A 189 7.52 8.64 11.51
N ASP A 190 8.01 9.71 12.15
CA ASP A 190 8.76 9.61 13.42
C ASP A 190 7.95 8.92 14.51
N GLY A 191 6.69 9.35 14.69
CA GLY A 191 5.83 8.83 15.74
C GLY A 191 5.42 7.37 15.59
N ILE A 192 5.30 6.87 14.36
CA ILE A 192 4.86 5.50 14.09
C ILE A 192 6.00 4.53 13.73
N TYR A 193 7.20 5.04 13.49
CA TYR A 193 8.35 4.29 12.97
C TYR A 193 8.60 2.94 13.66
N PRO A 194 8.57 2.82 15.01
CA PRO A 194 8.77 1.54 15.70
C PRO A 194 7.71 0.47 15.41
N HIS A 195 6.56 0.89 14.89
CA HIS A 195 5.41 0.02 14.63
C HIS A 195 5.15 -0.19 13.13
N MET A 196 6.01 0.40 12.28
CA MET A 196 5.86 0.29 10.84
C MET A 196 6.18 -1.10 10.30
N MET A 197 5.54 -1.41 9.21
CA MET A 197 5.97 -2.47 8.30
C MET A 197 7.28 -2.07 7.60
N ASN A 198 8.13 -3.05 7.27
CA ASN A 198 9.33 -2.80 6.45
C ASN A 198 8.97 -2.59 4.96
N GLN A 199 7.88 -1.91 4.72
CA GLN A 199 7.35 -1.56 3.40
C GLN A 199 6.55 -0.27 3.55
N LEU A 200 6.66 0.61 2.58
CA LEU A 200 5.91 1.87 2.58
C LEU A 200 5.66 2.36 1.15
N HIS A 201 4.63 3.19 0.99
CA HIS A 201 4.38 3.88 -0.26
C HIS A 201 5.16 5.19 -0.36
N VAL A 202 5.65 5.48 -1.55
CA VAL A 202 6.22 6.77 -1.93
C VAL A 202 5.46 7.33 -3.11
N LYS A 203 4.91 8.52 -2.92
CA LYS A 203 4.25 9.31 -3.95
C LYS A 203 4.41 10.79 -3.68
N ASP A 204 4.03 11.61 -4.62
CA ASP A 204 4.08 13.07 -4.49
C ASP A 204 2.90 13.72 -5.18
N SER A 205 2.55 14.93 -4.78
CA SER A 205 1.37 15.62 -5.29
C SER A 205 1.54 17.13 -5.39
N THR A 206 0.75 17.74 -6.27
CA THR A 206 0.53 19.18 -6.25
C THR A 206 -0.51 19.55 -5.20
N GLU A 207 -0.52 20.82 -4.77
CA GLU A 207 -1.45 21.31 -3.73
C GLU A 207 -2.91 20.98 -4.06
N GLY A 208 -3.61 20.38 -3.09
CA GLY A 208 -5.02 19.98 -3.23
C GLY A 208 -5.28 18.72 -4.07
N HIS A 209 -4.23 18.02 -4.49
CA HIS A 209 -4.31 16.78 -5.26
C HIS A 209 -3.56 15.65 -4.55
N ILE A 210 -3.66 14.44 -5.06
CA ILE A 210 -2.94 13.26 -4.54
C ILE A 210 -2.32 12.49 -5.70
N ALA A 211 -1.08 12.00 -5.51
CA ALA A 211 -0.38 11.11 -6.43
C ALA A 211 -0.34 11.60 -7.89
N ASN A 212 -0.08 12.90 -8.11
CA ASN A 212 -0.10 13.54 -9.43
C ASN A 212 1.16 14.35 -9.77
N ALA A 213 2.22 14.26 -8.95
CA ALA A 213 3.49 14.92 -9.21
C ALA A 213 4.66 13.92 -9.21
N LEU A 214 5.71 14.21 -9.97
CA LEU A 214 6.95 13.42 -9.91
C LEU A 214 7.58 13.50 -8.53
N LEU A 215 8.13 12.40 -8.06
CA LEU A 215 8.77 12.29 -6.75
C LEU A 215 9.77 13.43 -6.49
N GLY A 216 9.58 14.14 -5.41
CA GLY A 216 10.41 15.28 -4.99
C GLY A 216 10.16 16.58 -5.74
N THR A 217 9.06 16.70 -6.50
CA THR A 217 8.66 17.96 -7.16
C THR A 217 7.36 18.54 -6.60
N GLY A 218 6.64 17.80 -5.79
CA GLY A 218 5.38 18.20 -5.20
C GLY A 218 5.51 18.78 -3.80
N VAL A 219 4.42 18.65 -3.02
CA VAL A 219 4.25 19.25 -1.69
C VAL A 219 4.21 18.24 -0.55
N SER A 220 4.33 16.94 -0.84
CA SER A 220 4.17 15.85 0.15
C SER A 220 5.34 15.69 1.14
N ASP A 221 6.39 16.47 1.02
CA ASP A 221 7.65 16.30 1.77
C ASP A 221 8.33 14.92 1.58
N PHE A 222 8.25 14.38 0.36
CA PHE A 222 8.97 13.16 -0.04
C PHE A 222 10.45 13.20 0.37
N LYS A 223 11.13 14.34 0.17
CA LYS A 223 12.55 14.48 0.50
C LYS A 223 12.81 14.38 1.99
N GLY A 224 11.96 14.97 2.82
CA GLY A 224 12.04 14.85 4.27
C GLY A 224 11.84 13.41 4.73
N SER A 225 10.84 12.73 4.17
CA SER A 225 10.60 11.30 4.47
C SER A 225 11.81 10.42 4.11
N ILE A 226 12.41 10.61 2.93
CA ILE A 226 13.61 9.85 2.54
C ILE A 226 14.81 10.19 3.42
N ALA A 227 15.00 11.47 3.81
CA ALA A 227 16.07 11.87 4.73
C ALA A 227 15.92 11.18 6.09
N TYR A 228 14.71 11.18 6.65
CA TYR A 228 14.40 10.48 7.90
C TYR A 228 14.73 8.98 7.83
N LEU A 229 14.28 8.30 6.77
CA LEU A 229 14.54 6.88 6.56
C LEU A 229 16.03 6.56 6.46
N LYS A 230 16.84 7.46 5.85
CA LYS A 230 18.29 7.34 5.79
C LYS A 230 18.94 7.46 7.17
N GLU A 231 18.54 8.45 7.97
CA GLU A 231 19.05 8.68 9.31
C GLU A 231 18.77 7.52 10.26
N HIS A 232 17.72 6.74 9.98
CA HIS A 232 17.31 5.57 10.78
C HIS A 232 17.71 4.24 10.16
N ASP A 233 18.62 4.24 9.17
CA ASP A 233 19.13 3.02 8.51
C ASP A 233 17.99 2.08 8.03
N TYR A 234 16.90 2.67 7.53
CA TYR A 234 15.77 1.88 7.05
C TYR A 234 16.16 0.83 6.03
N SER A 235 15.63 -0.37 6.19
CA SER A 235 15.77 -1.47 5.23
C SER A 235 14.41 -2.07 4.92
N GLY A 236 14.13 -2.33 3.64
CA GLY A 236 12.83 -2.85 3.22
C GLY A 236 12.40 -2.37 1.84
N TRP A 237 11.11 -2.15 1.63
CA TRP A 237 10.57 -1.73 0.35
C TRP A 237 10.14 -0.27 0.33
N LEU A 238 10.52 0.42 -0.75
CA LEU A 238 9.94 1.70 -1.15
C LEU A 238 9.12 1.47 -2.42
N ILE A 239 7.81 1.62 -2.33
CA ILE A 239 6.87 1.24 -3.38
C ILE A 239 6.20 2.50 -3.95
N ILE A 240 6.45 2.79 -5.21
CA ILE A 240 5.85 3.95 -5.89
C ILE A 240 4.35 3.76 -6.02
N GLU A 241 3.57 4.81 -5.65
CA GLU A 241 2.12 4.83 -5.79
C GLU A 241 1.60 6.09 -6.52
N ASN A 242 2.40 6.69 -7.39
CA ASN A 242 1.93 7.75 -8.27
C ASN A 242 0.96 7.21 -9.33
N LEU A 243 -0.15 7.94 -9.57
CA LEU A 243 -1.21 7.51 -10.49
C LEU A 243 -0.97 8.07 -11.90
N TYR A 244 -0.11 7.40 -12.67
CA TYR A 244 0.35 7.88 -13.98
C TYR A 244 -0.73 8.00 -15.05
N GLU A 245 -1.95 7.53 -14.80
CA GLU A 245 -3.10 7.76 -15.68
C GLU A 245 -3.70 9.17 -15.56
N LYS A 246 -3.37 9.92 -14.50
CA LYS A 246 -3.85 11.30 -14.33
C LYS A 246 -3.34 12.23 -15.43
N GLU A 247 -4.16 13.20 -15.79
CA GLU A 247 -3.86 14.18 -16.85
C GLU A 247 -2.57 14.98 -16.58
N ASP A 248 -2.29 15.27 -15.31
CA ASP A 248 -1.07 15.99 -14.89
C ASP A 248 0.19 15.34 -15.42
N PHE A 249 0.27 14.02 -15.40
CA PHE A 249 1.41 13.27 -15.93
C PHE A 249 1.47 13.25 -17.46
N GLN A 250 0.35 13.41 -18.16
CA GLN A 250 0.31 13.47 -19.62
C GLN A 250 1.03 14.73 -20.14
N ASN A 251 1.07 15.80 -19.34
CA ASN A 251 1.81 17.02 -19.66
C ASN A 251 3.33 16.86 -19.52
N ILE A 252 3.81 15.83 -18.81
CA ILE A 252 5.24 15.55 -18.63
C ILE A 252 5.76 14.74 -19.80
N SER A 253 5.05 13.69 -20.19
CA SER A 253 5.36 12.90 -21.38
C SER A 253 4.08 12.29 -21.96
N PRO A 254 3.91 12.32 -23.30
CA PRO A 254 2.82 11.60 -23.96
C PRO A 254 2.97 10.08 -23.81
N GLU A 255 4.18 9.60 -23.54
CA GLU A 255 4.46 8.20 -23.26
C GLU A 255 4.51 7.99 -21.74
N ARG A 256 3.43 7.53 -21.15
CA ARG A 256 3.29 7.35 -19.69
C ARG A 256 4.41 6.50 -19.07
N ILE A 257 4.93 5.52 -19.79
CA ILE A 257 6.03 4.68 -19.31
C ILE A 257 7.32 5.50 -19.11
N GLU A 258 7.56 6.52 -19.89
CA GLU A 258 8.73 7.41 -19.70
C GLU A 258 8.59 8.25 -18.42
N THR A 259 7.37 8.63 -18.07
CA THR A 259 7.08 9.29 -16.79
C THR A 259 7.37 8.36 -15.60
N VAL A 260 6.99 7.09 -15.71
CA VAL A 260 7.34 6.07 -14.69
C VAL A 260 8.85 5.92 -14.59
N LYS A 261 9.58 5.84 -15.71
CA LYS A 261 11.05 5.73 -15.73
C LYS A 261 11.72 6.94 -15.05
N GLU A 262 11.16 8.13 -15.24
CA GLU A 262 11.66 9.33 -14.56
C GLU A 262 11.48 9.25 -13.04
N ASP A 263 10.34 8.79 -12.55
CA ASP A 263 10.13 8.58 -11.12
C ASP A 263 11.04 7.49 -10.54
N VAL A 264 11.22 6.40 -11.26
CA VAL A 264 12.18 5.36 -10.87
C VAL A 264 13.61 5.92 -10.78
N ARG A 265 14.01 6.78 -11.72
CA ARG A 265 15.31 7.47 -11.68
C ARG A 265 15.42 8.36 -10.44
N ARG A 266 14.40 9.16 -10.16
CA ARG A 266 14.34 10.06 -8.99
C ARG A 266 14.42 9.28 -7.68
N LEU A 267 13.65 8.20 -7.55
CA LEU A 267 13.70 7.34 -6.37
C LEU A 267 15.10 6.74 -6.17
N LYS A 268 15.70 6.20 -7.25
CA LYS A 268 17.08 5.66 -7.21
C LYS A 268 18.12 6.71 -6.79
N GLU A 269 17.96 7.94 -7.23
CA GLU A 269 18.84 9.05 -6.80
C GLU A 269 18.59 9.43 -5.33
N ALA A 270 17.33 9.49 -4.92
CA ALA A 270 16.97 9.85 -3.57
C ALA A 270 17.50 8.87 -2.52
N VAL A 271 17.57 7.56 -2.82
CA VAL A 271 18.03 6.53 -1.86
C VAL A 271 19.54 6.32 -1.83
N ARG A 272 20.30 6.88 -2.75
CA ARG A 272 21.77 6.91 -2.74
C ARG A 272 22.30 7.85 -1.66
#